data_63f3890e000db903b50176695c43d241
#
_entry.id   63f3890e000db903b50176695c43d241
#
_cell.length_a   1.000
_cell.length_b   1.000
_cell.length_c   1.000
_cell.angle_alpha   90.00
_cell.angle_beta   90.00
_cell.angle_gamma   90.00
#
_symmetry.space_group_name_H-M   'P 1'
#
loop_
_entity.id
_entity.type
_entity.pdbx_description
1 polymer ?
#
loop_
_entity_poly.entity_id
_entity_poly.type
_entity_poly.pdbx_seq_one_letter_code
_entity_poly.pdbx_strand_id
1 'polypeptide(L)' 'MPTYEQRVQQSIRERYSVDDELAILRQRDTKPDEFAAYYEYAEQCKAQAKKQMQL' A
#
# COMPACT_ATOMS: atom_id res chain seq x y z
N MET A 1 16.64 -6.69 -10.82
CA MET A 1 16.14 -5.44 -10.23
C MET A 1 14.69 -5.59 -9.82
N PRO A 2 14.26 -5.00 -8.71
CA PRO A 2 12.85 -5.08 -8.33
C PRO A 2 11.97 -4.32 -9.32
N THR A 3 10.80 -4.87 -9.56
CA THR A 3 9.81 -4.23 -10.41
C THR A 3 9.12 -3.10 -9.64
N TYR A 4 8.36 -2.26 -10.37
CA TYR A 4 7.56 -1.22 -9.75
C TYR A 4 6.62 -1.79 -8.68
N GLU A 5 5.95 -2.89 -9.01
CA GLU A 5 5.03 -3.55 -8.07
C GLU A 5 5.76 -4.02 -6.81
N GLN A 6 6.95 -4.58 -6.96
CA GLN A 6 7.72 -5.04 -5.81
C GLN A 6 8.14 -3.89 -4.91
N ARG A 7 8.52 -2.75 -5.49
CA ARG A 7 8.87 -1.56 -4.71
C ARG A 7 7.67 -1.03 -3.94
N VAL A 8 6.51 -0.99 -4.59
CA VAL A 8 5.28 -0.55 -3.93
C VAL A 8 4.94 -1.46 -2.76
N GLN A 9 5.02 -2.78 -2.97
CA GLN A 9 4.73 -3.74 -1.93
C GLN A 9 5.70 -3.62 -0.76
N GLN A 10 6.98 -3.44 -1.02
CA GLN A 10 7.97 -3.24 0.05
C GLN A 10 7.63 -2.01 0.89
N SER A 11 7.27 -0.91 0.24
CA SER A 11 6.91 0.32 0.95
C SER A 11 5.67 0.12 1.81
N ILE A 12 4.68 -0.58 1.29
CA ILE A 12 3.45 -0.87 2.04
C ILE A 12 3.76 -1.75 3.25
N ARG A 13 4.63 -2.75 3.08
CA ARG A 13 4.99 -3.68 4.15
C ARG A 13 5.75 -3.03 5.29
N GLU A 14 6.34 -1.87 5.08
CA GLU A 14 6.98 -1.13 6.16
C GLU A 14 5.96 -0.66 7.19
N ARG A 15 4.70 -0.49 6.81
CA ARG A 15 3.66 0.00 7.70
C ARG A 15 2.55 -1.04 7.94
N TYR A 16 2.25 -1.85 6.94
CA TYR A 16 1.17 -2.84 7.00
C TYR A 16 1.72 -4.22 6.69
N SER A 17 1.45 -5.19 7.56
CA SER A 17 1.77 -6.58 7.25
C SER A 17 0.74 -7.13 6.26
N VAL A 18 1.03 -8.32 5.71
CA VAL A 18 0.08 -8.99 4.82
C VAL A 18 -1.23 -9.26 5.55
N ASP A 19 -1.14 -9.69 6.82
CA ASP A 19 -2.33 -9.97 7.62
C ASP A 19 -3.14 -8.71 7.87
N ASP A 20 -2.47 -7.58 8.15
CA ASP A 20 -3.14 -6.31 8.34
C ASP A 20 -3.87 -5.87 7.08
N GLU A 21 -3.20 -6.01 5.94
CA GLU A 21 -3.79 -5.64 4.65
C GLU A 21 -5.03 -6.47 4.37
N LEU A 22 -4.95 -7.79 4.57
CA LEU A 22 -6.09 -8.66 4.34
C LEU A 22 -7.26 -8.32 5.26
N ALA A 23 -6.96 -8.02 6.53
CA ALA A 23 -8.00 -7.64 7.49
C ALA A 23 -8.70 -6.34 7.05
N ILE A 24 -7.91 -5.35 6.61
CA ILE A 24 -8.46 -4.08 6.15
C ILE A 24 -9.36 -4.30 4.94
N LEU A 25 -8.92 -5.12 3.99
CA LEU A 25 -9.71 -5.39 2.79
C LEU A 25 -11.00 -6.14 3.09
N ARG A 26 -10.96 -7.06 4.06
CA ARG A 26 -12.17 -7.79 4.48
C ARG A 26 -13.16 -6.88 5.17
N GLN A 27 -12.68 -5.89 5.92
CA GLN A 27 -13.50 -5.04 6.77
C GLN A 27 -13.78 -3.68 6.16
N ARG A 28 -13.50 -3.52 4.87
CA ARG A 28 -13.66 -2.20 4.22
C ARG A 28 -15.09 -1.68 4.29
N ASP A 29 -16.08 -2.57 4.28
CA ASP A 29 -17.49 -2.18 4.34
C ASP A 29 -17.92 -1.83 5.75
N THR A 30 -17.31 -2.47 6.77
CA THR A 30 -17.64 -2.22 8.16
C THR A 30 -16.73 -1.16 8.78
N LYS A 31 -15.51 -1.01 8.27
CA LYS A 31 -14.54 -0.04 8.77
C LYS A 31 -13.94 0.75 7.62
N PRO A 32 -14.75 1.59 6.96
CA PRO A 32 -14.28 2.33 5.78
C PRO A 32 -13.15 3.31 6.09
N ASP A 33 -13.07 3.81 7.32
CA ASP A 33 -12.01 4.75 7.71
C ASP A 33 -10.63 4.09 7.64
N GLU A 34 -10.53 2.84 8.11
CA GLU A 34 -9.27 2.10 8.04
C GLU A 34 -8.89 1.82 6.59
N PHE A 35 -9.86 1.46 5.77
CA PHE A 35 -9.62 1.21 4.36
C PHE A 35 -9.16 2.49 3.65
N ALA A 36 -9.79 3.63 3.96
CA ALA A 36 -9.43 4.90 3.35
C ALA A 36 -7.99 5.28 3.69
N ALA A 37 -7.59 5.10 4.94
CA ALA A 37 -6.22 5.40 5.37
C ALA A 37 -5.21 4.49 4.67
N TYR A 38 -5.52 3.21 4.56
CA TYR A 38 -4.67 2.25 3.86
C TYR A 38 -4.55 2.61 2.38
N TYR A 39 -5.66 2.90 1.75
CA TYR A 39 -5.70 3.24 0.33
C TYR A 39 -4.85 4.48 0.04
N GLU A 40 -4.99 5.50 0.88
CA GLU A 40 -4.21 6.73 0.72
C GLU A 40 -2.72 6.45 0.86
N TYR A 41 -2.33 5.65 1.86
CA TYR A 41 -0.93 5.28 2.03
C TYR A 41 -0.42 4.49 0.83
N ALA A 42 -1.21 3.56 0.32
CA ALA A 42 -0.83 2.77 -0.84
C ALA A 42 -0.62 3.65 -2.07
N GLU A 43 -1.49 4.65 -2.26
CA GLU A 43 -1.33 5.58 -3.38
C GLU A 43 -0.05 6.41 -3.25
N GLN A 44 0.29 6.83 -2.02
CA GLN A 44 1.55 7.53 -1.78
C GLN A 44 2.75 6.64 -2.10
N CYS A 45 2.69 5.36 -1.73
CA CYS A 45 3.76 4.42 -2.05
C CYS A 45 3.92 4.25 -3.55
N LYS A 46 2.82 4.17 -4.28
CA LYS A 46 2.85 4.08 -5.73
C LYS A 46 3.49 5.32 -6.36
N ALA A 47 3.11 6.49 -5.88
CA ALA A 47 3.65 7.74 -6.40
C ALA A 47 5.15 7.83 -6.15
N GLN A 48 5.60 7.45 -4.96
CA GLN A 48 7.02 7.46 -4.63
C GLN A 48 7.81 6.46 -5.46
N ALA A 49 7.28 5.25 -5.62
CA ALA A 49 7.94 4.23 -6.42
C ALA A 49 8.08 4.66 -7.87
N LYS A 50 7.02 5.25 -8.42
CA LYS A 50 7.04 5.77 -9.78
C LYS A 50 8.08 6.87 -9.94
N LYS A 51 8.16 7.77 -8.97
CA LYS A 51 9.12 8.86 -8.99
C LYS A 51 10.54 8.34 -8.91
N GLN A 52 10.80 7.32 -8.06
CA GLN A 52 12.12 6.72 -7.92
C GLN A 52 12.57 5.98 -9.18
N MET A 53 11.63 5.43 -9.94
CA MET A 53 11.93 4.69 -11.15
C MET A 53 12.00 5.55 -12.40
N GLN A 54 11.61 6.80 -12.32
CA GLN A 54 11.77 7.77 -13.40
C GLN A 54 13.11 8.46 -13.25
N LEU A 55 14.01 8.13 -14.12
CA LEU A 55 15.34 8.78 -14.15
C LEU A 55 15.46 9.69 -15.35
#